data_3da73e3280a943362693addfd3db07f9
#
_entry.id   3da73e3280a943362693addfd3db07f9
#
_cell.length_a   1.000
_cell.length_b   1.000
_cell.length_c   1.000
_cell.angle_alpha   90.00
_cell.angle_beta   90.00
_cell.angle_gamma   90.00
#
_symmetry.space_group_name_H-M   'P 1'
#
loop_
_entity.id
_entity.type
_entity.pdbx_description
1 polymer ?
#
loop_
_entity_poly.entity_id
_entity_poly.type
_entity_poly.pdbx_seq_one_letter_code
_entity_poly.pdbx_strand_id
1 'polypeptide(L)' 'RKLDLSNKCSISKLLKKYKIDGKKIAVELNGKIINRKKYELIYLKNKDKIEIVHFIGGG' A
#
# COMPACT_ATOMS: atom_id res chain seq x y z
N ARG A 1 0.32 -9.06 4.04
CA ARG A 1 -0.59 -8.42 4.98
C ARG A 1 -1.71 -7.71 4.23
N LYS A 2 -2.92 -8.12 4.51
CA LYS A 2 -4.09 -7.50 3.91
C LYS A 2 -4.60 -6.40 4.83
N LEU A 3 -4.99 -5.28 4.25
CA LEU A 3 -5.49 -4.14 5.01
C LEU A 3 -6.96 -3.91 4.72
N ASP A 4 -7.66 -3.36 5.71
CA ASP A 4 -9.07 -3.04 5.57
C ASP A 4 -9.24 -1.74 4.79
N LEU A 5 -10.05 -1.80 3.73
CA LEU A 5 -10.28 -0.66 2.85
C LEU A 5 -11.70 -0.11 3.02
N SER A 6 -12.10 0.08 4.27
CA SER A 6 -13.44 0.58 4.55
C SER A 6 -13.66 2.00 4.05
N ASN A 7 -12.60 2.77 3.87
CA ASN A 7 -12.69 4.15 3.41
C ASN A 7 -11.83 4.38 2.19
N LYS A 8 -12.31 5.20 1.28
CA LYS A 8 -11.52 5.58 0.10
C LYS A 8 -10.37 6.48 0.53
N CYS A 9 -9.15 6.06 0.25
CA CYS A 9 -7.97 6.85 0.56
C CYS A 9 -6.85 6.48 -0.40
N SER A 10 -5.84 7.34 -0.47
CA SER A 10 -4.66 7.03 -1.27
C SER A 10 -3.84 5.94 -0.57
N ILE A 11 -2.99 5.27 -1.34
CA ILE A 11 -2.09 4.27 -0.76
C ILE A 11 -1.20 4.92 0.29
N SER A 12 -0.70 6.13 -0.01
CA SER A 12 0.16 6.87 0.92
C SER A 12 -0.55 7.10 2.25
N LYS A 13 -1.81 7.53 2.19
CA LYS A 13 -2.58 7.79 3.41
C LYS A 13 -2.84 6.50 4.19
N LEU A 14 -3.10 5.41 3.49
CA LEU A 14 -3.31 4.13 4.13
C LEU A 14 -2.07 3.68 4.89
N LEU A 15 -0.89 3.83 4.28
CA LEU A 15 0.35 3.44 4.92
C LEU A 15 0.59 4.27 6.19
N LYS A 16 0.28 5.56 6.15
CA LYS A 16 0.41 6.42 7.33
C LYS A 16 -0.54 5.97 8.44
N LYS A 17 -1.76 5.60 8.08
CA LYS A 17 -2.74 5.15 9.05
C LYS A 17 -2.24 3.93 9.83
N TYR A 18 -1.55 3.03 9.17
CA TYR A 18 -1.03 1.82 9.80
C TYR A 18 0.43 1.97 10.24
N LYS A 19 0.99 3.17 10.14
CA LYS A 19 2.36 3.47 10.56
C LYS A 19 3.39 2.61 9.84
N ILE A 20 3.17 2.41 8.55
CA ILE A 20 4.05 1.60 7.72
C ILE A 20 4.97 2.52 6.94
N ASP A 21 6.28 2.25 7.02
CA ASP A 21 7.28 3.01 6.27
C ASP A 21 7.31 2.50 4.83
N GLY A 22 6.85 3.33 3.90
CA GLY A 22 6.78 2.96 2.49
C GLY A 22 8.12 2.65 1.85
N LYS A 23 9.22 3.05 2.48
CA LYS A 23 10.56 2.78 1.96
C LYS A 23 11.02 1.35 2.23
N LYS A 24 10.35 0.66 3.13
CA LYS A 24 10.76 -0.68 3.57
C LYS A 24 9.82 -1.77 3.07
N ILE A 25 8.89 -1.41 2.20
CA ILE A 25 7.88 -2.36 1.75
C ILE A 25 7.62 -2.19 0.25
N ALA A 26 6.99 -3.20 -0.30
CA ALA A 26 6.40 -3.10 -1.63
C ALA A 26 4.88 -3.24 -1.47
N VAL A 27 4.14 -2.51 -2.29
CA VAL A 27 2.69 -2.57 -2.28
C VAL A 27 2.22 -3.26 -3.55
N GLU A 28 1.39 -4.28 -3.39
CA GLU A 28 0.68 -4.91 -4.50
C GLU A 28 -0.78 -4.48 -4.44
N LEU A 29 -1.29 -4.05 -5.55
CA LEU A 29 -2.69 -3.68 -5.68
C LEU A 29 -3.31 -4.55 -6.76
N ASN A 30 -4.25 -5.40 -6.35
CA ASN A 30 -4.91 -6.34 -7.26
C ASN A 30 -3.90 -7.19 -8.05
N GLY A 31 -2.85 -7.63 -7.36
CA GLY A 31 -1.84 -8.49 -7.94
C GLY A 31 -0.72 -7.79 -8.70
N LYS A 32 -0.74 -6.46 -8.73
CA LYS A 32 0.28 -5.69 -9.44
C LYS A 32 1.09 -4.85 -8.47
N ILE A 33 2.41 -4.86 -8.64
CA ILE A 33 3.30 -4.03 -7.82
C ILE A 33 3.15 -2.58 -8.26
N ILE A 34 2.96 -1.71 -7.27
CA ILE A 34 2.76 -0.28 -7.51
C ILE A 34 4.07 0.47 -7.27
N ASN A 35 4.43 1.33 -8.20
CA ASN A 35 5.60 2.19 -8.05
C ASN A 35 5.38 3.15 -6.87
N ARG A 36 6.38 3.24 -5.99
CA ARG A 36 6.29 4.08 -4.79
C ARG A 36 5.93 5.53 -5.11
N LYS A 37 6.38 6.03 -6.24
CA LYS A 37 6.09 7.40 -6.66
C LYS A 37 4.60 7.64 -6.91
N LYS A 38 3.82 6.58 -7.05
CA LYS A 38 2.39 6.69 -7.31
C LYS A 38 1.53 6.49 -6.07
N TYR A 39 2.14 6.29 -4.90
CA TYR A 39 1.36 6.03 -3.68
C TYR A 39 0.42 7.17 -3.32
N GLU A 40 0.81 8.40 -3.62
CA GLU A 40 -0.05 9.56 -3.33
C GLU A 40 -1.13 9.76 -4.39
N LEU A 41 -0.95 9.20 -5.56
CA LEU A 41 -1.84 9.43 -6.70
C LEU A 41 -2.93 8.37 -6.83
N ILE A 42 -2.68 7.17 -6.34
CA ILE A 42 -3.62 6.08 -6.48
C ILE A 42 -4.53 6.02 -5.27
N TYR A 43 -5.82 6.17 -5.51
CA TYR A 43 -6.85 6.07 -4.48
C TYR A 43 -7.46 4.68 -4.52
N LEU A 44 -7.63 4.10 -3.35
CA LEU A 44 -8.16 2.75 -3.22
C LEU A 44 -9.67 2.78 -3.33
N LYS A 45 -10.23 1.73 -3.94
CA LYS A 45 -11.66 1.59 -4.14
C LYS A 45 -12.17 0.38 -3.40
N ASN A 46 -13.48 0.32 -3.24
CA ASN A 46 -14.12 -0.85 -2.69
C ASN A 46 -13.74 -2.08 -3.52
N LYS A 47 -13.50 -3.19 -2.86
CA LYS A 47 -13.10 -4.46 -3.47
C LYS A 47 -11.66 -4.50 -3.99
N ASP A 48 -10.92 -3.42 -3.87
CA ASP A 48 -9.49 -3.49 -4.17
C ASP A 48 -8.80 -4.40 -3.16
N LYS A 49 -7.86 -5.20 -3.66
CA LYS A 49 -7.04 -6.07 -2.81
C LYS A 49 -5.65 -5.47 -2.72
N ILE A 50 -5.28 -5.05 -1.53
CA ILE A 50 -3.95 -4.49 -1.31
C ILE A 50 -3.16 -5.43 -0.41
N GLU A 51 -1.90 -5.63 -0.75
CA GLU A 51 -1.01 -6.47 0.04
C GLU A 51 0.30 -5.75 0.25
N ILE A 52 0.79 -5.80 1.47
CA ILE A 52 2.06 -5.18 1.86
C ILE A 52 3.10 -6.27 2.05
N VAL A 53 4.20 -6.15 1.32
CA VAL A 53 5.31 -7.10 1.42
C VAL A 53 6.51 -6.37 2.00
N HIS A 54 7.04 -6.86 3.09
CA HIS A 54 8.21 -6.26 3.73
C HIS A 54 9.48 -6.80 3.10
N PHE A 55 10.43 -5.91 2.84
CA PHE A 55 11.74 -6.35 2.36
C PHE A 55 12.53 -6.97 3.50
N ILE A 56 13.27 -8.01 3.16
CA ILE A 56 14.15 -8.68 4.12
C ILE A 56 15.55 -8.12 3.92
N GLY A 57 16.23 -7.85 5.03
CA GLY A 57 17.60 -7.38 4.96
C GLY A 57 17.76 -5.89 4.78
N GLY A 58 16.70 -5.14 4.89
CA GLY A 58 16.75 -3.69 4.87
C GLY A 58 17.32 -3.09 3.60
N GLY A 59 17.11 -3.78 2.51
CA GLY A 59 17.68 -3.40 1.22
C GLY A 59 17.30 -2.02 0.75
#